data_615d70d5fc2e26456db553a2326215c5
#
_entry.id   615d70d5fc2e26456db553a2326215c5
#
_cell.length_a   1.000
_cell.length_b   1.000
_cell.length_c   1.000
_cell.angle_alpha   90.00
_cell.angle_beta   90.00
_cell.angle_gamma   90.00
#
_symmetry.space_group_name_H-M   'P 1'
#
loop_
_entity.id
_entity.type
_entity.pdbx_description
1 polymer ?
#
loop_
_entity_poly.entity_id
_entity_poly.type
_entity_poly.pdbx_seq_one_letter_code
_entity_poly.pdbx_strand_id
1 'polypeptide(L)'
;MEENYIQFELKKDNFKSKVKFTIPKGKIVALSGYSGSGKSTIAKVICGLIKPDFGQIQLNNKLVFASNKNINIPPNLRNIGMVFQEPRLFPHLSVLNNLLYGQKRQSKFDKDKFDEVISILGIKDILKRNTTNLSGGEAQRISIGRALLSNPSILILDEPLTGLDGPRQNKILSIIKKINNNLKIPILFISHSLDEIIFMADKIILIEKGKIISESSEDSIISNKTLNYFKKGNNNTSLIKGTILKQDRKSHITIIKIDKTEITTSYIADKVGSNQILKISSNDISIATKVPTNISINNIIKCKIKRIKTLKSKGKVELLLQINTQQILSEITIRSFEKLKLKNNMYVYALIKAVSIVGK
;
A
#
# COMPACT_ATOMS: atom_id res chain seq x y z
N MET A 1 15.07 11.67 17.84
CA MET A 1 14.12 11.73 16.69
C MET A 1 12.72 11.68 17.27
N GLU A 2 11.86 12.61 16.86
CA GLU A 2 10.45 12.62 17.28
C GLU A 2 9.73 11.44 16.62
N GLU A 3 9.40 10.42 17.39
CA GLU A 3 8.69 9.23 16.94
C GLU A 3 7.37 9.11 17.68
N ASN A 4 6.31 8.72 16.97
CA ASN A 4 5.08 8.32 17.60
C ASN A 4 5.25 6.87 18.06
N TYR A 5 5.18 6.64 19.35
CA TYR A 5 5.36 5.31 19.95
C TYR A 5 4.01 4.72 20.35
N ILE A 6 3.74 3.54 19.88
CA ILE A 6 2.50 2.80 20.13
C ILE A 6 2.83 1.43 20.73
N GLN A 7 2.40 1.20 21.97
CA GLN A 7 2.45 -0.11 22.62
C GLN A 7 1.19 -0.29 23.44
N PHE A 8 0.42 -1.34 23.16
CA PHE A 8 -0.75 -1.65 23.97
C PHE A 8 -1.16 -3.12 23.89
N GLU A 9 -1.93 -3.54 24.88
CA GLU A 9 -2.70 -4.78 24.92
C GLU A 9 -4.19 -4.44 25.04
N LEU A 10 -5.00 -5.14 24.25
CA LEU A 10 -6.46 -5.01 24.26
C LEU A 10 -7.09 -6.40 24.25
N LYS A 11 -8.03 -6.63 25.16
CA LYS A 11 -8.94 -7.78 25.15
C LYS A 11 -10.36 -7.24 25.00
N LYS A 12 -11.02 -7.59 23.92
CA LYS A 12 -12.42 -7.21 23.71
C LYS A 12 -13.14 -8.39 23.09
N ASP A 13 -14.12 -8.92 23.83
CA ASP A 13 -14.84 -10.12 23.44
C ASP A 13 -13.88 -11.28 23.08
N ASN A 14 -13.99 -11.84 21.88
CA ASN A 14 -13.11 -12.88 21.37
C ASN A 14 -11.83 -12.33 20.70
N PHE A 15 -11.64 -11.01 20.66
CA PHE A 15 -10.49 -10.38 20.02
C PHE A 15 -9.43 -9.98 21.05
N LYS A 16 -8.18 -10.39 20.78
CA LYS A 16 -7.01 -10.00 21.59
C LYS A 16 -6.01 -9.32 20.67
N SER A 17 -5.49 -8.17 21.10
CA SER A 17 -4.44 -7.47 20.37
C SER A 17 -3.28 -7.15 21.30
N LYS A 18 -2.06 -7.38 20.79
CA LYS A 18 -0.81 -6.99 21.48
C LYS A 18 0.14 -6.46 20.41
N VAL A 19 0.38 -5.16 20.42
CA VAL A 19 1.19 -4.48 19.42
C VAL A 19 2.21 -3.55 20.05
N LYS A 20 3.36 -3.42 19.37
CA LYS A 20 4.43 -2.45 19.71
C LYS A 20 5.08 -2.02 18.41
N PHE A 21 4.99 -0.74 18.05
CA PHE A 21 5.64 -0.18 16.86
C PHE A 21 5.80 1.34 16.95
N THR A 22 6.55 1.91 16.01
CA THR A 22 6.74 3.36 15.89
C THR A 22 6.34 3.88 14.51
N ILE A 23 5.91 5.14 14.49
CA ILE A 23 5.63 5.89 13.26
C ILE A 23 6.54 7.11 13.25
N PRO A 24 7.64 7.09 12.50
CA PRO A 24 8.60 8.19 12.45
C PRO A 24 8.00 9.44 11.80
N LYS A 25 8.50 10.61 12.18
CA LYS A 25 8.07 11.89 11.61
C LYS A 25 8.30 11.93 10.09
N GLY A 26 7.31 12.42 9.36
CA GLY A 26 7.38 12.56 7.91
C GLY A 26 7.42 11.25 7.13
N LYS A 27 7.18 10.10 7.78
CA LYS A 27 7.16 8.77 7.15
C LYS A 27 5.77 8.22 7.03
N ILE A 28 5.57 7.37 6.02
CA ILE A 28 4.35 6.60 5.80
C ILE A 28 4.59 5.17 6.29
N VAL A 29 3.90 4.79 7.35
CA VAL A 29 3.91 3.42 7.87
C VAL A 29 2.64 2.72 7.42
N ALA A 30 2.77 1.67 6.62
CA ALA A 30 1.64 0.85 6.22
C ALA A 30 1.34 -0.23 7.26
N LEU A 31 0.09 -0.31 7.68
CA LEU A 31 -0.44 -1.37 8.54
C LEU A 31 -1.29 -2.30 7.68
N SER A 32 -0.85 -3.53 7.48
CA SER A 32 -1.50 -4.48 6.60
C SER A 32 -1.83 -5.80 7.28
N GLY A 33 -2.80 -6.49 6.71
CA GLY A 33 -3.28 -7.77 7.22
C GLY A 33 -4.60 -8.17 6.56
N TYR A 34 -5.01 -9.43 6.72
CA TYR A 34 -6.30 -9.90 6.23
C TYR A 34 -7.47 -9.14 6.87
N SER A 35 -8.64 -9.20 6.23
CA SER A 35 -9.87 -8.70 6.85
C SER A 35 -10.07 -9.36 8.22
N GLY A 36 -10.49 -8.60 9.21
CA GLY A 36 -10.63 -9.09 10.59
C GLY A 36 -9.33 -9.25 11.40
N SER A 37 -8.14 -8.91 10.86
CA SER A 37 -6.87 -9.01 11.61
C SER A 37 -6.73 -7.98 12.75
N GLY A 38 -7.59 -6.95 12.80
CA GLY A 38 -7.59 -5.93 13.86
C GLY A 38 -7.02 -4.57 13.47
N LYS A 39 -6.71 -4.31 12.19
CA LYS A 39 -6.14 -3.04 11.71
C LYS A 39 -6.94 -1.80 12.14
N SER A 40 -8.24 -1.77 11.82
CA SER A 40 -9.13 -0.66 12.19
C SER A 40 -9.32 -0.55 13.70
N THR A 41 -9.24 -1.66 14.44
CA THR A 41 -9.24 -1.64 15.91
C THR A 41 -8.00 -0.93 16.45
N ILE A 42 -6.82 -1.22 15.90
CA ILE A 42 -5.57 -0.54 16.26
C ILE A 42 -5.68 0.97 15.99
N ALA A 43 -6.19 1.36 14.81
CA ALA A 43 -6.43 2.77 14.49
C ALA A 43 -7.36 3.43 15.51
N LYS A 44 -8.49 2.79 15.88
CA LYS A 44 -9.44 3.28 16.87
C LYS A 44 -8.82 3.42 18.27
N VAL A 45 -7.93 2.51 18.66
CA VAL A 45 -7.17 2.62 19.93
C VAL A 45 -6.25 3.82 19.91
N ILE A 46 -5.47 4.01 18.83
CA ILE A 46 -4.57 5.17 18.71
C ILE A 46 -5.37 6.47 18.77
N CYS A 47 -6.52 6.53 18.08
CA CYS A 47 -7.43 7.68 18.12
C CYS A 47 -8.12 7.90 19.47
N GLY A 48 -8.07 6.93 20.39
CA GLY A 48 -8.78 7.00 21.69
C GLY A 48 -10.26 6.68 21.63
N LEU A 49 -10.74 6.15 20.50
CA LEU A 49 -12.12 5.68 20.33
C LEU A 49 -12.36 4.33 21.05
N ILE A 50 -11.30 3.59 21.31
CA ILE A 50 -11.28 2.37 22.12
C ILE A 50 -10.17 2.53 23.15
N LYS A 51 -10.48 2.32 24.43
CA LYS A 51 -9.50 2.31 25.52
C LYS A 51 -8.85 0.93 25.57
N PRO A 52 -7.50 0.82 25.46
CA PRO A 52 -6.81 -0.44 25.68
C PRO A 52 -6.70 -0.78 27.18
N ASP A 53 -6.45 -2.06 27.50
CA ASP A 53 -6.31 -2.50 28.87
C ASP A 53 -4.97 -2.09 29.47
N PHE A 54 -3.89 -2.30 28.73
CA PHE A 54 -2.53 -2.01 29.18
C PHE A 54 -1.71 -1.34 28.08
N GLY A 55 -0.66 -0.63 28.50
CA GLY A 55 0.33 -0.09 27.58
C GLY A 55 0.53 1.41 27.67
N GLN A 56 1.18 1.95 26.64
CA GLN A 56 1.53 3.36 26.52
C GLN A 56 1.42 3.78 25.05
N ILE A 57 0.83 4.94 24.79
CA ILE A 57 0.78 5.58 23.47
C ILE A 57 1.28 7.02 23.63
N GLN A 58 2.31 7.34 22.86
CA GLN A 58 2.90 8.68 22.78
C GLN A 58 2.81 9.18 21.35
N LEU A 59 2.28 10.37 21.14
CA LEU A 59 2.11 11.01 19.84
C LEU A 59 2.77 12.38 19.90
N ASN A 60 3.69 12.65 18.96
CA ASN A 60 4.44 13.90 18.89
C ASN A 60 4.97 14.33 20.27
N ASN A 61 5.69 13.42 20.95
CA ASN A 61 6.25 13.57 22.31
C ASN A 61 5.23 13.77 23.43
N LYS A 62 3.92 13.76 23.14
CA LYS A 62 2.86 13.86 24.15
C LYS A 62 2.33 12.47 24.51
N LEU A 63 2.33 12.12 25.77
CA LEU A 63 1.73 10.90 26.28
C LEU A 63 0.20 11.03 26.24
N VAL A 64 -0.47 10.23 25.40
CA VAL A 64 -1.92 10.29 25.22
C VAL A 64 -2.65 9.13 25.89
N PHE A 65 -1.92 8.03 26.16
CA PHE A 65 -2.41 6.91 26.96
C PHE A 65 -1.24 6.29 27.73
N ALA A 66 -1.45 5.98 29.02
CA ALA A 66 -0.56 5.17 29.84
C ALA A 66 -1.32 4.53 30.98
N SER A 67 -1.41 3.20 30.98
CA SER A 67 -2.16 2.45 31.99
C SER A 67 -1.56 2.58 33.39
N ASN A 68 -0.21 2.62 33.50
CA ASN A 68 0.51 2.75 34.76
C ASN A 68 0.47 4.16 35.38
N LYS A 69 0.08 5.18 34.59
CA LYS A 69 -0.05 6.58 35.03
C LYS A 69 -1.50 7.05 35.06
N ASN A 70 -2.44 6.15 34.79
CA ASN A 70 -3.87 6.43 34.64
C ASN A 70 -4.19 7.58 33.66
N ILE A 71 -3.38 7.70 32.59
CA ILE A 71 -3.56 8.71 31.55
C ILE A 71 -4.39 8.10 30.42
N ASN A 72 -5.48 8.77 30.03
CA ASN A 72 -6.27 8.45 28.85
C ASN A 72 -6.88 9.73 28.27
N ILE A 73 -6.13 10.38 27.37
CA ILE A 73 -6.58 11.60 26.69
C ILE A 73 -7.74 11.28 25.75
N PRO A 74 -8.88 12.01 25.81
CA PRO A 74 -10.02 11.77 24.93
C PRO A 74 -9.68 12.07 23.45
N PRO A 75 -10.41 11.47 22.48
CA PRO A 75 -10.10 11.55 21.05
C PRO A 75 -9.91 12.97 20.51
N ASN A 76 -10.76 13.90 20.93
CA ASN A 76 -10.74 15.29 20.47
C ASN A 76 -9.51 16.10 20.92
N LEU A 77 -8.76 15.62 21.90
CA LEU A 77 -7.54 16.24 22.43
C LEU A 77 -6.24 15.53 22.02
N ARG A 78 -6.34 14.42 21.26
CA ARG A 78 -5.16 13.67 20.78
C ARG A 78 -4.50 14.28 19.54
N ASN A 79 -5.13 15.26 18.91
CA ASN A 79 -4.65 15.94 17.70
C ASN A 79 -4.33 14.97 16.54
N ILE A 80 -5.27 14.06 16.26
CA ILE A 80 -5.16 13.05 15.19
C ILE A 80 -6.15 13.38 14.08
N GLY A 81 -5.69 13.38 12.84
CA GLY A 81 -6.54 13.36 11.66
C GLY A 81 -6.89 11.92 11.31
N MET A 82 -8.16 11.53 11.39
CA MET A 82 -8.60 10.20 10.98
C MET A 82 -9.52 10.28 9.77
N VAL A 83 -9.17 9.53 8.74
CA VAL A 83 -9.99 9.28 7.54
C VAL A 83 -10.45 7.84 7.60
N PHE A 84 -11.76 7.64 7.63
CA PHE A 84 -12.39 6.33 7.68
C PHE A 84 -12.53 5.76 6.26
N GLN A 85 -12.79 4.48 6.17
CA GLN A 85 -13.07 3.77 4.92
C GLN A 85 -14.22 4.44 4.15
N GLU A 86 -15.30 4.81 4.85
CA GLU A 86 -16.35 5.69 4.33
C GLU A 86 -15.99 7.15 4.63
N PRO A 87 -16.14 8.09 3.69
CA PRO A 87 -15.73 9.49 3.86
C PRO A 87 -16.37 10.22 5.04
N ARG A 88 -17.56 9.79 5.49
CA ARG A 88 -18.31 10.33 6.64
C ARG A 88 -18.39 11.86 6.63
N LEU A 89 -18.73 12.44 5.49
CA LEU A 89 -18.95 13.87 5.38
C LEU A 89 -20.27 14.24 6.07
N PHE A 90 -20.35 15.48 6.57
CA PHE A 90 -21.59 16.02 7.12
C PHE A 90 -22.54 16.39 5.98
N PRO A 91 -23.69 15.67 5.81
CA PRO A 91 -24.54 15.83 4.63
C PRO A 91 -25.27 17.18 4.59
N HIS A 92 -25.47 17.81 5.73
CA HIS A 92 -26.12 19.12 5.89
C HIS A 92 -25.14 20.29 5.68
N LEU A 93 -23.86 20.05 5.42
CA LEU A 93 -22.85 21.08 5.20
C LEU A 93 -22.35 21.02 3.75
N SER A 94 -22.04 22.21 3.19
CA SER A 94 -21.31 22.30 1.92
C SER A 94 -19.90 21.71 2.03
N VAL A 95 -19.23 21.48 0.91
CA VAL A 95 -17.83 21.06 0.86
C VAL A 95 -16.94 21.99 1.68
N LEU A 96 -17.07 23.31 1.47
CA LEU A 96 -16.32 24.31 2.22
C LEU A 96 -16.54 24.19 3.73
N ASN A 97 -17.79 24.08 4.16
CA ASN A 97 -18.12 23.97 5.60
C ASN A 97 -17.65 22.64 6.21
N ASN A 98 -17.63 21.55 5.45
CA ASN A 98 -17.00 20.30 5.87
C ASN A 98 -15.50 20.48 6.11
N LEU A 99 -14.78 21.12 5.19
CA LEU A 99 -13.35 21.39 5.28
C LEU A 99 -13.03 22.27 6.49
N LEU A 100 -13.80 23.33 6.70
CA LEU A 100 -13.60 24.27 7.81
C LEU A 100 -14.06 23.74 9.17
N TYR A 101 -14.77 22.63 9.22
CA TYR A 101 -15.34 22.10 10.47
C TYR A 101 -14.28 21.83 11.56
N GLY A 102 -13.14 21.25 11.18
CA GLY A 102 -12.02 21.01 12.08
C GLY A 102 -11.31 22.30 12.52
N GLN A 103 -11.26 23.25 11.62
CA GLN A 103 -10.54 24.51 11.79
C GLN A 103 -11.28 25.50 12.73
N LYS A 104 -12.61 25.41 12.82
CA LYS A 104 -13.43 26.21 13.77
C LYS A 104 -13.05 25.97 15.23
N ARG A 105 -12.30 24.92 15.54
CA ARG A 105 -11.78 24.62 16.90
C ARG A 105 -10.39 25.18 17.15
N GLN A 106 -9.76 25.81 16.15
CA GLN A 106 -8.47 26.47 16.29
C GLN A 106 -8.69 27.96 16.55
N SER A 107 -7.80 28.56 17.31
CA SER A 107 -7.88 29.97 17.68
C SER A 107 -7.69 30.95 16.52
N LYS A 108 -7.11 30.49 15.38
CA LYS A 108 -6.83 31.31 14.21
C LYS A 108 -7.00 30.50 12.92
N PHE A 109 -7.66 31.12 11.91
CA PHE A 109 -7.77 30.59 10.56
C PHE A 109 -6.43 30.78 9.83
N ASP A 110 -5.85 29.68 9.37
CA ASP A 110 -4.63 29.68 8.55
C ASP A 110 -5.05 29.60 7.07
N LYS A 111 -5.06 30.77 6.41
CA LYS A 111 -5.46 30.87 5.01
C LYS A 111 -4.45 30.21 4.07
N ASP A 112 -3.16 30.37 4.32
CA ASP A 112 -2.10 29.83 3.45
C ASP A 112 -2.15 28.31 3.44
N LYS A 113 -2.29 27.69 4.61
CA LYS A 113 -2.49 26.25 4.75
C LYS A 113 -3.78 25.79 4.10
N PHE A 114 -4.88 26.54 4.22
CA PHE A 114 -6.14 26.22 3.56
C PHE A 114 -5.95 26.19 2.04
N ASP A 115 -5.36 27.24 1.46
CA ASP A 115 -5.14 27.35 0.02
C ASP A 115 -4.18 26.27 -0.49
N GLU A 116 -3.13 25.93 0.26
CA GLU A 116 -2.23 24.83 -0.05
C GLU A 116 -2.98 23.49 -0.09
N VAL A 117 -3.76 23.16 0.94
CA VAL A 117 -4.52 21.90 1.02
C VAL A 117 -5.54 21.81 -0.12
N ILE A 118 -6.28 22.89 -0.42
CA ILE A 118 -7.23 22.93 -1.53
C ILE A 118 -6.54 22.68 -2.87
N SER A 119 -5.37 23.29 -3.08
CA SER A 119 -4.56 23.11 -4.29
C SER A 119 -4.07 21.68 -4.44
N ILE A 120 -3.51 21.07 -3.39
CA ILE A 120 -3.02 19.69 -3.41
C ILE A 120 -4.16 18.71 -3.71
N LEU A 121 -5.34 18.94 -3.11
CA LEU A 121 -6.51 18.06 -3.29
C LEU A 121 -7.20 18.27 -4.64
N GLY A 122 -6.99 19.41 -5.31
CA GLY A 122 -7.64 19.75 -6.56
C GLY A 122 -9.17 19.81 -6.43
N ILE A 123 -9.67 20.53 -5.43
CA ILE A 123 -11.12 20.62 -5.09
C ILE A 123 -11.67 22.05 -5.11
N LYS A 124 -10.92 23.01 -5.66
CA LYS A 124 -11.29 24.44 -5.69
C LYS A 124 -12.67 24.66 -6.31
N ASP A 125 -12.95 23.99 -7.43
CA ASP A 125 -14.17 24.21 -8.23
C ASP A 125 -15.44 23.62 -7.58
N ILE A 126 -15.28 22.78 -6.55
CA ILE A 126 -16.41 22.12 -5.89
C ILE A 126 -16.68 22.63 -4.48
N LEU A 127 -15.97 23.65 -3.99
CA LEU A 127 -16.08 24.15 -2.62
C LEU A 127 -17.51 24.57 -2.22
N LYS A 128 -18.29 25.12 -3.17
CA LYS A 128 -19.67 25.56 -2.93
C LYS A 128 -20.71 24.44 -3.07
N ARG A 129 -20.35 23.26 -3.56
CA ARG A 129 -21.28 22.15 -3.78
C ARG A 129 -21.75 21.55 -2.46
N ASN A 130 -22.95 20.95 -2.49
CA ASN A 130 -23.44 20.08 -1.44
C ASN A 130 -22.73 18.72 -1.50
N THR A 131 -22.57 18.07 -0.35
CA THR A 131 -21.85 16.80 -0.27
C THR A 131 -22.64 15.61 -0.82
N THR A 132 -23.94 15.73 -1.02
CA THR A 132 -24.82 14.67 -1.56
C THR A 132 -24.55 14.32 -3.01
N ASN A 133 -23.99 15.26 -3.80
CA ASN A 133 -23.78 15.12 -5.25
C ASN A 133 -22.29 14.95 -5.61
N LEU A 134 -21.52 14.32 -4.71
CA LEU A 134 -20.08 14.09 -4.93
C LEU A 134 -19.84 12.66 -5.42
N SER A 135 -18.88 12.51 -6.33
CA SER A 135 -18.31 11.20 -6.64
C SER A 135 -17.54 10.66 -5.42
N GLY A 136 -17.40 9.33 -5.32
CA GLY A 136 -16.64 8.70 -4.23
C GLY A 136 -15.23 9.28 -4.07
N GLY A 137 -14.52 9.54 -5.18
CA GLY A 137 -13.19 10.14 -5.14
C GLY A 137 -13.17 11.61 -4.70
N GLU A 138 -14.21 12.41 -5.01
CA GLU A 138 -14.36 13.76 -4.49
C GLU A 138 -14.63 13.74 -2.98
N ALA A 139 -15.57 12.91 -2.54
CA ALA A 139 -15.91 12.74 -1.14
C ALA A 139 -14.68 12.32 -0.32
N GLN A 140 -13.86 11.39 -0.85
CA GLN A 140 -12.64 10.95 -0.19
C GLN A 140 -11.60 12.08 -0.08
N ARG A 141 -11.38 12.86 -1.14
CA ARG A 141 -10.47 14.02 -1.09
C ARG A 141 -10.92 15.06 -0.07
N ILE A 142 -12.22 15.32 0.03
CA ILE A 142 -12.77 16.24 1.02
C ILE A 142 -12.59 15.71 2.44
N SER A 143 -12.79 14.40 2.66
CA SER A 143 -12.54 13.75 3.97
C SER A 143 -11.08 13.89 4.39
N ILE A 144 -10.13 13.68 3.47
CA ILE A 144 -8.69 13.91 3.70
C ILE A 144 -8.44 15.40 4.02
N GLY A 145 -9.01 16.32 3.25
CA GLY A 145 -8.87 17.77 3.47
C GLY A 145 -9.38 18.20 4.84
N ARG A 146 -10.54 17.72 5.25
CA ARG A 146 -11.10 17.99 6.58
C ARG A 146 -10.18 17.51 7.69
N ALA A 147 -9.58 16.32 7.54
CA ALA A 147 -8.65 15.78 8.49
C ALA A 147 -7.34 16.61 8.55
N LEU A 148 -6.80 17.06 7.41
CA LEU A 148 -5.58 17.89 7.34
C LEU A 148 -5.80 19.28 7.92
N LEU A 149 -6.94 19.91 7.64
CA LEU A 149 -7.27 21.25 8.11
C LEU A 149 -7.54 21.31 9.62
N SER A 150 -7.67 20.18 10.30
CA SER A 150 -7.66 20.11 11.77
C SER A 150 -6.25 20.25 12.37
N ASN A 151 -5.22 20.42 11.55
CA ASN A 151 -3.80 20.53 11.91
C ASN A 151 -3.28 19.35 12.75
N PRO A 152 -3.44 18.11 12.27
CA PRO A 152 -3.13 16.92 13.05
C PRO A 152 -1.61 16.72 13.20
N SER A 153 -1.20 16.12 14.33
CA SER A 153 0.18 15.67 14.56
C SER A 153 0.48 14.34 13.82
N ILE A 154 -0.55 13.58 13.50
CA ILE A 154 -0.50 12.32 12.74
C ILE A 154 -1.78 12.16 11.93
N LEU A 155 -1.66 11.63 10.71
CA LEU A 155 -2.79 11.30 9.86
C LEU A 155 -2.96 9.77 9.82
N ILE A 156 -4.16 9.28 10.11
CA ILE A 156 -4.51 7.87 10.02
C ILE A 156 -5.53 7.70 8.88
N LEU A 157 -5.19 6.86 7.91
CA LEU A 157 -6.02 6.57 6.74
C LEU A 157 -6.43 5.10 6.79
N ASP A 158 -7.71 4.84 7.10
CA ASP A 158 -8.24 3.48 7.25
C ASP A 158 -8.92 3.05 5.94
N GLU A 159 -8.22 2.25 5.13
CA GLU A 159 -8.63 1.74 3.81
C GLU A 159 -9.21 2.84 2.89
N PRO A 160 -8.47 3.96 2.65
CA PRO A 160 -9.02 5.17 2.03
C PRO A 160 -9.36 5.03 0.55
N LEU A 161 -9.05 3.90 -0.09
CA LEU A 161 -9.24 3.68 -1.53
C LEU A 161 -10.33 2.65 -1.84
N THR A 162 -10.96 2.10 -0.82
CA THR A 162 -12.02 1.09 -0.99
C THR A 162 -13.19 1.65 -1.78
N GLY A 163 -13.68 0.88 -2.76
CA GLY A 163 -14.82 1.27 -3.60
C GLY A 163 -14.48 2.25 -4.73
N LEU A 164 -13.20 2.58 -4.94
CA LEU A 164 -12.76 3.43 -6.05
C LEU A 164 -12.16 2.58 -7.19
N ASP A 165 -12.33 3.04 -8.43
CA ASP A 165 -11.66 2.47 -9.60
C ASP A 165 -10.16 2.82 -9.64
N GLY A 166 -9.37 2.08 -10.44
CA GLY A 166 -7.92 2.23 -10.51
C GLY A 166 -7.42 3.66 -10.78
N PRO A 167 -7.96 4.39 -11.77
CA PRO A 167 -7.54 5.77 -12.03
C PRO A 167 -7.78 6.71 -10.85
N ARG A 168 -8.93 6.57 -10.15
CA ARG A 168 -9.25 7.38 -8.96
C ARG A 168 -8.38 7.00 -7.78
N GLN A 169 -8.09 5.69 -7.58
CA GLN A 169 -7.15 5.22 -6.56
C GLN A 169 -5.76 5.85 -6.75
N ASN A 170 -5.20 5.78 -7.96
CA ASN A 170 -3.89 6.34 -8.27
C ASN A 170 -3.82 7.86 -8.03
N LYS A 171 -4.90 8.59 -8.35
CA LYS A 171 -5.00 10.02 -8.06
C LYS A 171 -4.93 10.30 -6.56
N ILE A 172 -5.65 9.54 -5.72
CA ILE A 172 -5.64 9.72 -4.26
C ILE A 172 -4.28 9.32 -3.66
N LEU A 173 -3.68 8.21 -4.11
CA LEU A 173 -2.33 7.81 -3.69
C LEU A 173 -1.30 8.91 -3.96
N SER A 174 -1.33 9.49 -5.17
CA SER A 174 -0.44 10.60 -5.54
C SER A 174 -0.67 11.84 -4.67
N ILE A 175 -1.92 12.14 -4.31
CA ILE A 175 -2.27 13.22 -3.40
C ILE A 175 -1.69 12.96 -2.00
N ILE A 176 -1.88 11.76 -1.45
CA ILE A 176 -1.36 11.41 -0.11
C ILE A 176 0.17 11.52 -0.08
N LYS A 177 0.88 11.09 -1.14
CA LYS A 177 2.33 11.28 -1.24
C LYS A 177 2.73 12.75 -1.26
N LYS A 178 2.03 13.59 -2.02
CA LYS A 178 2.27 15.05 -2.03
C LYS A 178 2.06 15.66 -0.64
N ILE A 179 0.99 15.27 0.05
CA ILE A 179 0.71 15.71 1.43
C ILE A 179 1.89 15.35 2.35
N ASN A 180 2.33 14.09 2.34
CA ASN A 180 3.45 13.65 3.18
C ASN A 180 4.75 14.39 2.84
N ASN A 181 5.05 14.57 1.55
CA ASN A 181 6.27 15.25 1.09
C ASN A 181 6.29 16.74 1.45
N ASN A 182 5.17 17.44 1.30
CA ASN A 182 5.08 18.88 1.55
C ASN A 182 4.95 19.19 3.06
N LEU A 183 4.02 18.51 3.73
CA LEU A 183 3.67 18.85 5.11
C LEU A 183 4.48 18.05 6.15
N LYS A 184 5.24 17.02 5.73
CA LYS A 184 6.04 16.14 6.60
C LYS A 184 5.25 15.54 7.77
N ILE A 185 3.94 15.36 7.60
CA ILE A 185 3.06 14.72 8.59
C ILE A 185 3.30 13.21 8.57
N PRO A 186 3.53 12.55 9.72
CA PRO A 186 3.57 11.11 9.79
C PRO A 186 2.20 10.52 9.44
N ILE A 187 2.20 9.44 8.65
CA ILE A 187 0.97 8.79 8.18
C ILE A 187 0.95 7.33 8.59
N LEU A 188 -0.13 6.89 9.22
CA LEU A 188 -0.49 5.48 9.34
C LEU A 188 -1.47 5.14 8.22
N PHE A 189 -1.00 4.38 7.23
CA PHE A 189 -1.76 3.99 6.05
C PHE A 189 -2.22 2.53 6.19
N ILE A 190 -3.52 2.31 6.36
CA ILE A 190 -4.09 0.98 6.50
C ILE A 190 -4.61 0.53 5.15
N SER A 191 -4.09 -0.60 4.67
CA SER A 191 -4.56 -1.25 3.44
C SER A 191 -4.31 -2.75 3.46
N HIS A 192 -5.11 -3.48 2.70
CA HIS A 192 -4.89 -4.90 2.40
C HIS A 192 -4.35 -5.12 0.99
N SER A 193 -4.23 -4.07 0.18
CA SER A 193 -3.69 -4.10 -1.18
C SER A 193 -2.16 -3.99 -1.16
N LEU A 194 -1.49 -5.02 -1.69
CA LEU A 194 -0.04 -5.03 -1.80
C LEU A 194 0.48 -3.87 -2.67
N ASP A 195 -0.24 -3.56 -3.76
CA ASP A 195 0.14 -2.50 -4.70
C ASP A 195 0.12 -1.12 -4.02
N GLU A 196 -0.94 -0.83 -3.26
CA GLU A 196 -1.05 0.41 -2.50
C GLU A 196 0.07 0.55 -1.46
N ILE A 197 0.35 -0.55 -0.74
CA ILE A 197 1.36 -0.58 0.31
C ILE A 197 2.76 -0.34 -0.26
N ILE A 198 3.12 -1.05 -1.33
CA ILE A 198 4.44 -0.89 -1.97
C ILE A 198 4.60 0.52 -2.55
N PHE A 199 3.54 1.07 -3.12
CA PHE A 199 3.58 2.42 -3.66
C PHE A 199 3.74 3.49 -2.57
N MET A 200 3.12 3.28 -1.40
CA MET A 200 3.00 4.31 -0.36
C MET A 200 4.06 4.24 0.72
N ALA A 201 4.41 3.03 1.19
CA ALA A 201 5.00 2.85 2.48
C ALA A 201 6.53 2.99 2.51
N ASP A 202 7.04 3.72 3.48
CA ASP A 202 8.45 3.68 3.90
C ASP A 202 8.72 2.48 4.85
N LYS A 203 7.69 2.00 5.55
CA LYS A 203 7.75 0.86 6.48
C LYS A 203 6.44 0.09 6.43
N ILE A 204 6.52 -1.24 6.46
CA ILE A 204 5.34 -2.12 6.49
C ILE A 204 5.29 -2.87 7.82
N ILE A 205 4.09 -2.89 8.42
CA ILE A 205 3.76 -3.70 9.58
C ILE A 205 2.66 -4.68 9.18
N LEU A 206 2.94 -5.97 9.29
CA LEU A 206 1.96 -7.03 9.03
C LEU A 206 1.31 -7.48 10.32
N ILE A 207 -0.04 -7.50 10.31
CA ILE A 207 -0.86 -7.91 11.44
C ILE A 207 -1.64 -9.19 11.10
N GLU A 208 -1.58 -10.15 12.00
CA GLU A 208 -2.42 -11.33 11.98
C GLU A 208 -3.00 -11.60 13.38
N LYS A 209 -4.33 -11.76 13.45
CA LYS A 209 -5.06 -12.04 14.71
C LYS A 209 -4.64 -11.12 15.87
N GLY A 210 -4.55 -9.81 15.60
CA GLY A 210 -4.23 -8.79 16.60
C GLY A 210 -2.74 -8.70 17.00
N LYS A 211 -1.84 -9.45 16.36
CA LYS A 211 -0.40 -9.43 16.68
C LYS A 211 0.42 -9.01 15.45
N ILE A 212 1.52 -8.31 15.70
CA ILE A 212 2.50 -8.03 14.66
C ILE A 212 3.28 -9.31 14.36
N ILE A 213 3.26 -9.73 13.09
CA ILE A 213 3.99 -10.92 12.61
C ILE A 213 5.26 -10.56 11.85
N SER A 214 5.35 -9.34 11.33
CA SER A 214 6.53 -8.84 10.63
C SER A 214 6.54 -7.32 10.59
N GLU A 215 7.73 -6.74 10.68
CA GLU A 215 8.03 -5.34 10.33
C GLU A 215 9.11 -5.34 9.26
N SER A 216 8.95 -4.52 8.23
CA SER A 216 9.88 -4.43 7.11
C SER A 216 10.14 -2.96 6.77
N SER A 217 11.39 -2.57 6.63
CA SER A 217 11.77 -1.25 6.08
C SER A 217 11.64 -1.24 4.55
N GLU A 218 11.76 -0.06 3.95
CA GLU A 218 11.64 0.16 2.50
C GLU A 218 12.51 -0.82 1.67
N ASP A 219 13.76 -1.07 2.08
CA ASP A 219 14.67 -1.99 1.39
C ASP A 219 14.26 -3.47 1.51
N SER A 220 13.52 -3.82 2.56
CA SER A 220 13.07 -5.19 2.86
C SER A 220 11.58 -5.42 2.58
N ILE A 221 10.88 -4.42 2.03
CA ILE A 221 9.44 -4.52 1.67
C ILE A 221 9.18 -5.74 0.78
N ILE A 222 10.10 -6.06 -0.13
CA ILE A 222 10.05 -7.23 -1.01
C ILE A 222 10.65 -8.48 -0.33
N SER A 223 10.71 -8.51 0.99
CA SER A 223 11.16 -9.71 1.70
C SER A 223 10.24 -10.91 1.41
N ASN A 224 10.84 -12.11 1.39
CA ASN A 224 10.08 -13.35 1.19
C ASN A 224 8.93 -13.53 2.21
N LYS A 225 9.05 -12.98 3.42
CA LYS A 225 8.00 -13.04 4.45
C LYS A 225 6.78 -12.20 4.05
N THR A 226 7.00 -10.94 3.62
CA THR A 226 5.94 -10.04 3.18
C THR A 226 5.23 -10.61 1.95
N LEU A 227 6.01 -11.04 0.94
CA LEU A 227 5.47 -11.66 -0.27
C LEU A 227 4.68 -12.93 0.03
N ASN A 228 5.19 -13.81 0.89
CA ASN A 228 4.52 -15.06 1.26
C ASN A 228 3.20 -14.81 2.01
N TYR A 229 3.14 -13.75 2.82
CA TYR A 229 1.91 -13.35 3.48
C TYR A 229 0.83 -12.99 2.47
N PHE A 230 1.14 -12.11 1.51
CA PHE A 230 0.19 -11.71 0.47
C PHE A 230 -0.14 -12.83 -0.53
N LYS A 231 0.77 -13.79 -0.77
CA LYS A 231 0.52 -14.99 -1.60
C LYS A 231 -0.53 -15.91 -1.02
N LYS A 232 -0.65 -16.03 0.31
CA LYS A 232 -1.71 -16.84 0.96
C LYS A 232 -3.11 -16.35 0.61
N GLY A 233 -3.28 -15.08 0.21
CA GLY A 233 -4.54 -14.45 -0.17
C GLY A 233 -4.94 -14.58 -1.65
N ASN A 234 -4.49 -15.60 -2.40
CA ASN A 234 -4.79 -15.84 -3.83
C ASN A 234 -4.08 -14.91 -4.84
N ASN A 235 -3.18 -14.06 -4.44
CA ASN A 235 -2.38 -13.24 -5.36
C ASN A 235 -1.10 -13.98 -5.74
N ASN A 236 -1.18 -14.85 -6.77
CA ASN A 236 -0.02 -15.54 -7.36
C ASN A 236 0.80 -14.55 -8.22
N THR A 237 1.32 -13.52 -7.56
CA THR A 237 2.06 -12.43 -8.19
C THR A 237 3.50 -12.45 -7.70
N SER A 238 4.43 -12.20 -8.61
CA SER A 238 5.84 -12.01 -8.31
C SER A 238 6.19 -10.53 -8.40
N LEU A 239 6.98 -10.06 -7.45
CA LEU A 239 7.55 -8.73 -7.46
C LEU A 239 9.05 -8.86 -7.68
N ILE A 240 9.57 -8.09 -8.63
CA ILE A 240 10.98 -8.02 -8.93
C ILE A 240 11.45 -6.58 -9.02
N LYS A 241 12.66 -6.31 -8.57
CA LYS A 241 13.28 -4.98 -8.66
C LYS A 241 14.08 -4.86 -9.95
N GLY A 242 13.96 -3.72 -10.59
CA GLY A 242 14.77 -3.37 -11.76
C GLY A 242 15.01 -1.88 -11.85
N THR A 243 15.91 -1.47 -12.73
CA THR A 243 16.28 -0.07 -12.96
C THR A 243 15.96 0.30 -14.39
N ILE A 244 15.36 1.45 -14.63
CA ILE A 244 15.08 1.94 -15.98
C ILE A 244 16.40 2.12 -16.74
N LEU A 245 16.58 1.32 -17.79
CA LEU A 245 17.76 1.38 -18.64
C LEU A 245 17.57 2.35 -19.81
N LYS A 246 16.42 2.25 -20.49
CA LYS A 246 16.11 3.03 -21.69
C LYS A 246 14.61 3.24 -21.82
N GLN A 247 14.25 4.36 -22.44
CA GLN A 247 12.86 4.71 -22.76
C GLN A 247 12.76 5.02 -24.25
N ASP A 248 11.74 4.48 -24.90
CA ASP A 248 11.38 4.82 -26.27
C ASP A 248 9.95 5.40 -26.28
N ARG A 249 9.88 6.71 -26.49
CA ARG A 249 8.60 7.43 -26.56
C ARG A 249 7.81 7.14 -27.84
N LYS A 250 8.50 6.80 -28.93
CA LYS A 250 7.82 6.50 -30.21
C LYS A 250 7.09 5.17 -30.15
N SER A 251 7.74 4.16 -29.60
CA SER A 251 7.17 2.82 -29.45
C SER A 251 6.36 2.66 -28.16
N HIS A 252 6.25 3.70 -27.30
CA HIS A 252 5.60 3.67 -25.99
C HIS A 252 6.09 2.55 -25.08
N ILE A 253 7.40 2.29 -25.05
CA ILE A 253 8.02 1.25 -24.22
C ILE A 253 9.12 1.79 -23.33
N THR A 254 9.35 1.07 -22.23
CA THR A 254 10.48 1.24 -21.31
C THR A 254 11.20 -0.09 -21.16
N ILE A 255 12.52 -0.07 -21.22
CA ILE A 255 13.38 -1.22 -20.94
C ILE A 255 13.91 -1.10 -19.54
N ILE A 256 13.67 -2.13 -18.73
CA ILE A 256 14.09 -2.23 -17.34
C ILE A 256 15.13 -3.33 -17.21
N LYS A 257 16.27 -2.99 -16.61
CA LYS A 257 17.36 -3.92 -16.32
C LYS A 257 17.13 -4.60 -14.97
N ILE A 258 17.19 -5.93 -14.97
CA ILE A 258 17.11 -6.79 -13.79
C ILE A 258 18.40 -7.62 -13.76
N ASP A 259 19.35 -7.22 -12.97
CA ASP A 259 20.72 -7.81 -12.98
C ASP A 259 21.31 -7.81 -14.41
N LYS A 260 21.39 -9.01 -15.04
CA LYS A 260 21.91 -9.22 -16.40
C LYS A 260 20.79 -9.38 -17.46
N THR A 261 19.53 -9.23 -17.06
CA THR A 261 18.36 -9.48 -17.94
C THR A 261 17.60 -8.17 -18.16
N GLU A 262 17.05 -8.00 -19.34
CA GLU A 262 16.21 -6.86 -19.69
C GLU A 262 14.75 -7.30 -19.81
N ILE A 263 13.85 -6.45 -19.33
CA ILE A 263 12.40 -6.61 -19.46
C ILE A 263 11.82 -5.36 -20.11
N THR A 264 11.01 -5.55 -21.12
CA THR A 264 10.24 -4.49 -21.78
C THR A 264 8.86 -4.37 -21.14
N THR A 265 8.47 -3.13 -20.86
CA THR A 265 7.12 -2.80 -20.34
C THR A 265 6.57 -1.58 -21.07
N SER A 266 5.31 -1.20 -20.82
CA SER A 266 4.73 0.05 -21.28
C SER A 266 5.54 1.26 -20.81
N TYR A 267 5.41 2.38 -21.52
CA TYR A 267 6.17 3.60 -21.22
C TYR A 267 5.98 4.08 -19.76
N ILE A 268 7.08 4.41 -19.12
CA ILE A 268 7.16 4.96 -17.77
C ILE A 268 7.76 6.36 -17.86
N ALA A 269 7.14 7.35 -17.25
CA ALA A 269 7.59 8.74 -17.29
C ALA A 269 8.75 9.07 -16.32
N ASP A 270 9.17 8.11 -15.48
CA ASP A 270 10.25 8.31 -14.51
C ASP A 270 11.62 8.40 -15.21
N LYS A 271 12.60 8.98 -14.53
CA LYS A 271 13.94 9.18 -15.09
C LYS A 271 14.67 7.85 -15.32
N VAL A 272 15.48 7.78 -16.39
CA VAL A 272 16.45 6.69 -16.59
C VAL A 272 17.36 6.60 -15.35
N GLY A 273 17.68 5.39 -14.94
CA GLY A 273 18.44 5.11 -13.71
C GLY A 273 17.58 4.98 -12.45
N SER A 274 16.28 5.31 -12.48
CA SER A 274 15.41 5.12 -11.32
C SER A 274 15.02 3.66 -11.12
N ASN A 275 14.90 3.27 -9.84
CA ASN A 275 14.46 1.93 -9.45
C ASN A 275 12.95 1.79 -9.62
N GLN A 276 12.52 0.62 -10.11
CA GLN A 276 11.13 0.25 -10.32
C GLN A 276 10.85 -1.10 -9.70
N ILE A 277 9.61 -1.29 -9.22
CA ILE A 277 9.10 -2.57 -8.77
C ILE A 277 8.15 -3.10 -9.84
N LEU A 278 8.52 -4.21 -10.44
CA LEU A 278 7.74 -4.90 -11.47
C LEU A 278 6.86 -5.95 -10.82
N LYS A 279 5.62 -5.97 -11.23
CA LYS A 279 4.61 -6.94 -10.82
C LYS A 279 4.31 -7.86 -12.00
N ILE A 280 4.50 -9.15 -11.79
CA ILE A 280 4.27 -10.18 -12.81
C ILE A 280 3.31 -11.21 -12.22
N SER A 281 2.15 -11.35 -12.84
CA SER A 281 1.19 -12.40 -12.47
C SER A 281 1.68 -13.76 -12.93
N SER A 282 1.54 -14.79 -12.11
CA SER A 282 1.94 -16.15 -12.47
C SER A 282 1.18 -16.71 -13.67
N ASN A 283 -0.05 -16.22 -13.91
CA ASN A 283 -0.87 -16.60 -15.05
C ASN A 283 -0.40 -15.95 -16.37
N ASP A 284 0.36 -14.85 -16.29
CA ASP A 284 0.89 -14.14 -17.46
C ASP A 284 2.25 -14.67 -17.90
N ILE A 285 2.73 -15.76 -17.29
CA ILE A 285 3.99 -16.42 -17.61
C ILE A 285 3.72 -17.78 -18.24
N SER A 286 4.02 -17.90 -19.52
CA SER A 286 4.07 -19.18 -20.22
C SER A 286 5.48 -19.77 -20.21
N ILE A 287 5.61 -21.08 -20.35
CA ILE A 287 6.90 -21.79 -20.32
C ILE A 287 7.20 -22.44 -21.68
N ALA A 288 8.42 -22.28 -22.14
CA ALA A 288 8.95 -22.98 -23.28
C ALA A 288 10.27 -23.69 -22.93
N THR A 289 10.54 -24.86 -23.52
CA THR A 289 11.79 -25.63 -23.35
C THR A 289 12.88 -25.21 -24.34
N LYS A 290 12.47 -24.52 -25.41
CA LYS A 290 13.36 -23.93 -26.44
C LYS A 290 12.96 -22.49 -26.66
N VAL A 291 13.87 -21.66 -27.20
CA VAL A 291 13.54 -20.29 -27.61
C VAL A 291 12.50 -20.33 -28.72
N PRO A 292 11.30 -19.80 -28.49
CA PRO A 292 10.29 -19.76 -29.54
C PRO A 292 10.62 -18.66 -30.54
N THR A 293 10.24 -18.89 -31.80
CA THR A 293 10.33 -17.92 -32.89
C THR A 293 8.94 -17.50 -33.34
N ASN A 294 8.83 -16.35 -33.98
CA ASN A 294 7.57 -15.84 -34.58
C ASN A 294 6.42 -15.71 -33.55
N ILE A 295 6.70 -15.11 -32.41
CA ILE A 295 5.71 -14.83 -31.37
C ILE A 295 5.65 -13.35 -31.04
N SER A 296 4.51 -12.88 -30.52
CA SER A 296 4.28 -11.48 -30.13
C SER A 296 4.78 -11.14 -28.71
N ILE A 297 5.37 -12.08 -27.99
CA ILE A 297 5.88 -11.87 -26.63
C ILE A 297 7.32 -11.38 -26.69
N ASN A 298 7.55 -10.17 -26.19
CA ASN A 298 8.88 -9.55 -26.20
C ASN A 298 9.77 -10.02 -25.05
N ASN A 299 9.20 -10.40 -23.92
CA ASN A 299 9.95 -10.80 -22.74
C ASN A 299 10.15 -12.32 -22.70
N ILE A 300 11.27 -12.78 -23.25
CA ILE A 300 11.68 -14.19 -23.25
C ILE A 300 12.92 -14.33 -22.39
N ILE A 301 12.77 -14.91 -21.21
CA ILE A 301 13.81 -14.92 -20.19
C ILE A 301 14.25 -16.35 -19.89
N LYS A 302 15.53 -16.65 -20.06
CA LYS A 302 16.11 -17.93 -19.64
C LYS A 302 16.14 -18.00 -18.10
N CYS A 303 15.53 -19.02 -17.53
CA CYS A 303 15.44 -19.21 -16.10
C CYS A 303 15.59 -20.70 -15.71
N LYS A 304 15.87 -20.95 -14.43
CA LYS A 304 16.02 -22.30 -13.88
C LYS A 304 14.85 -22.62 -12.97
N ILE A 305 14.20 -23.78 -13.14
CA ILE A 305 13.14 -24.27 -12.26
C ILE A 305 13.77 -24.65 -10.91
N LYS A 306 13.42 -23.95 -9.83
CA LYS A 306 13.90 -24.23 -8.47
C LYS A 306 12.98 -25.14 -7.67
N ARG A 307 11.68 -25.04 -7.91
CA ARG A 307 10.66 -25.84 -7.21
C ARG A 307 9.44 -26.01 -8.08
N ILE A 308 8.87 -27.21 -8.00
CA ILE A 308 7.62 -27.62 -8.63
C ILE A 308 6.63 -27.97 -7.52
N LYS A 309 5.43 -27.41 -7.57
CA LYS A 309 4.35 -27.70 -6.63
C LYS A 309 3.05 -27.96 -7.39
N THR A 310 2.54 -29.18 -7.28
CA THR A 310 1.26 -29.55 -7.91
C THR A 310 0.09 -29.09 -7.03
N LEU A 311 -0.82 -28.34 -7.62
CA LEU A 311 -2.07 -27.87 -7.01
C LEU A 311 -3.23 -28.72 -7.54
N LYS A 312 -3.35 -29.97 -7.05
CA LYS A 312 -4.31 -30.96 -7.56
C LYS A 312 -5.75 -30.45 -7.60
N SER A 313 -6.21 -29.77 -6.55
CA SER A 313 -7.56 -29.22 -6.47
C SER A 313 -7.88 -28.15 -7.51
N LYS A 314 -6.85 -27.52 -8.11
CA LYS A 314 -6.99 -26.48 -9.13
C LYS A 314 -6.62 -26.95 -10.54
N GLY A 315 -6.18 -28.21 -10.72
CA GLY A 315 -5.69 -28.74 -12.01
C GLY A 315 -4.43 -28.01 -12.52
N LYS A 316 -3.62 -27.41 -11.63
CA LYS A 316 -2.48 -26.55 -11.97
C LYS A 316 -1.18 -27.02 -11.33
N VAL A 317 -0.07 -26.56 -11.89
CA VAL A 317 1.28 -26.73 -11.34
C VAL A 317 1.91 -25.33 -11.20
N GLU A 318 2.39 -25.04 -10.01
CA GLU A 318 3.15 -23.82 -9.69
C GLU A 318 4.64 -24.12 -9.86
N LEU A 319 5.33 -23.30 -10.64
CA LEU A 319 6.74 -23.36 -10.89
C LEU A 319 7.44 -22.15 -10.27
N LEU A 320 8.39 -22.37 -9.39
CA LEU A 320 9.28 -21.31 -8.90
C LEU A 320 10.50 -21.23 -9.84
N LEU A 321 10.61 -20.13 -10.56
CA LEU A 321 11.63 -19.88 -11.56
C LEU A 321 12.67 -18.89 -11.03
N GLN A 322 13.96 -19.20 -11.19
CA GLN A 322 15.08 -18.34 -10.82
C GLN A 322 15.56 -17.56 -12.05
N ILE A 323 15.51 -16.23 -11.93
CA ILE A 323 16.09 -15.28 -12.89
C ILE A 323 17.23 -14.57 -12.18
N ASN A 324 18.48 -14.90 -12.50
CA ASN A 324 19.67 -14.40 -11.80
C ASN A 324 19.52 -14.51 -10.28
N THR A 325 19.47 -13.38 -9.55
CA THR A 325 19.31 -13.32 -8.08
C THR A 325 17.84 -13.34 -7.63
N GLN A 326 16.90 -13.09 -8.51
CA GLN A 326 15.47 -12.93 -8.20
C GLN A 326 14.62 -14.14 -8.62
N GLN A 327 13.42 -14.25 -8.11
CA GLN A 327 12.52 -15.38 -8.34
C GLN A 327 11.14 -14.91 -8.78
N ILE A 328 10.56 -15.63 -9.75
CA ILE A 328 9.19 -15.45 -10.21
C ILE A 328 8.40 -16.75 -10.12
N LEU A 329 7.07 -16.64 -10.02
CA LEU A 329 6.16 -17.77 -10.04
C LEU A 329 5.44 -17.85 -11.38
N SER A 330 5.36 -19.04 -11.96
CA SER A 330 4.49 -19.33 -13.11
C SER A 330 3.49 -20.42 -12.73
N GLU A 331 2.22 -20.25 -13.12
CA GLU A 331 1.19 -21.28 -13.03
C GLU A 331 0.85 -21.80 -14.42
N ILE A 332 1.00 -23.11 -14.60
CA ILE A 332 0.63 -23.80 -15.83
C ILE A 332 -0.36 -24.94 -15.52
N THR A 333 -1.05 -25.46 -16.53
CA THR A 333 -1.90 -26.64 -16.38
C THR A 333 -1.07 -27.91 -16.15
N ILE A 334 -1.65 -28.91 -15.46
CA ILE A 334 -1.02 -30.23 -15.32
C ILE A 334 -0.68 -30.81 -16.69
N ARG A 335 -1.60 -30.70 -17.66
CA ARG A 335 -1.37 -31.16 -19.03
C ARG A 335 -0.13 -30.52 -19.69
N SER A 336 0.06 -29.21 -19.51
CA SER A 336 1.24 -28.52 -20.05
C SER A 336 2.52 -28.97 -19.34
N PHE A 337 2.46 -29.16 -18.03
CA PHE A 337 3.58 -29.65 -17.24
C PHE A 337 4.06 -31.03 -17.73
N GLU A 338 3.15 -31.98 -17.94
CA GLU A 338 3.43 -33.34 -18.44
C GLU A 338 3.95 -33.31 -19.88
N LYS A 339 3.29 -32.54 -20.77
CA LYS A 339 3.69 -32.39 -22.18
C LYS A 339 5.14 -31.87 -22.29
N LEU A 340 5.52 -30.90 -21.47
CA LEU A 340 6.87 -30.29 -21.48
C LEU A 340 7.88 -31.11 -20.68
N LYS A 341 7.48 -32.18 -20.00
CA LYS A 341 8.33 -33.07 -19.16
C LYS A 341 9.24 -32.29 -18.20
N LEU A 342 8.65 -31.25 -17.55
CA LEU A 342 9.42 -30.35 -16.69
C LEU A 342 9.96 -31.04 -15.45
N LYS A 343 11.19 -30.70 -15.04
CA LYS A 343 11.88 -31.24 -13.87
C LYS A 343 12.53 -30.12 -13.05
N ASN A 344 12.74 -30.38 -11.76
CA ASN A 344 13.54 -29.47 -10.93
C ASN A 344 14.95 -29.32 -11.52
N ASN A 345 15.51 -28.14 -11.39
CA ASN A 345 16.81 -27.72 -11.92
C ASN A 345 16.90 -27.64 -13.46
N MET A 346 15.83 -27.89 -14.20
CA MET A 346 15.78 -27.73 -15.64
C MET A 346 15.85 -26.24 -16.02
N TYR A 347 16.57 -25.91 -17.11
CA TYR A 347 16.54 -24.60 -17.72
C TYR A 347 15.37 -24.52 -18.71
N VAL A 348 14.60 -23.44 -18.61
CA VAL A 348 13.43 -23.14 -19.44
C VAL A 348 13.41 -21.68 -19.82
N TYR A 349 12.55 -21.30 -20.73
CA TYR A 349 12.29 -19.91 -21.10
C TYR A 349 10.93 -19.50 -20.55
N ALA A 350 10.93 -18.46 -19.69
CA ALA A 350 9.74 -17.79 -19.23
C ALA A 350 9.31 -16.75 -20.27
N LEU A 351 8.13 -16.89 -20.81
CA LEU A 351 7.49 -16.01 -21.77
C LEU A 351 6.53 -15.13 -21.00
N ILE A 352 6.89 -13.86 -20.75
CA ILE A 352 6.12 -12.94 -19.92
C ILE A 352 5.32 -12.01 -20.82
N LYS A 353 4.00 -12.23 -20.87
CA LYS A 353 3.09 -11.49 -21.75
C LYS A 353 2.88 -10.05 -21.26
N ALA A 354 2.64 -9.88 -19.98
CA ALA A 354 2.36 -8.57 -19.38
C ALA A 354 3.22 -8.35 -18.13
N VAL A 355 3.75 -7.15 -18.03
CA VAL A 355 4.48 -6.66 -16.86
C VAL A 355 3.84 -5.34 -16.47
N SER A 356 3.33 -5.26 -15.26
CA SER A 356 2.83 -4.01 -14.69
C SER A 356 3.82 -3.47 -13.66
N ILE A 357 3.74 -2.17 -13.43
CA ILE A 357 4.56 -1.49 -12.45
C ILE A 357 3.68 -1.17 -11.25
N VAL A 358 4.20 -1.41 -10.07
CA VAL A 358 3.47 -1.13 -8.85
C VAL A 358 3.29 0.37 -8.71
N GLY A 359 2.03 0.81 -8.56
CA GLY A 359 1.68 2.21 -8.34
C GLY A 359 1.57 3.07 -9.60
N LYS A 360 1.44 2.44 -10.77
CA LYS A 360 1.20 3.16 -12.04
C LYS A 360 0.08 2.54 -12.85
#